data_be91bf21e500c7911d045e2349993c2e
#
_entry.id   be91bf21e500c7911d045e2349993c2e
#
_cell.length_a   1.000
_cell.length_b   1.000
_cell.length_c   1.000
_cell.angle_alpha   90.00
_cell.angle_beta   90.00
_cell.angle_gamma   90.00
#
_symmetry.space_group_name_H-M   'P 1'
#
loop_
_entity.id
_entity.type
_entity.pdbx_description
1 polymer ?
#
loop_
_entity_poly.entity_id
_entity_poly.type
_entity_poly.pdbx_seq_one_letter_code
_entity_poly.pdbx_strand_id
1 'polypeptide(L)'
;ISTLEAYMKDAETKFNWGIVKYPHPAGAEAGSTLGTVTSLAINADSPKAEAAADFINWCVSEEGAQAIAKTGTFPACGSDATAEIIKSTEGFPEDSNSVDALTTSNVYLEMPYTQYASDIETILNAEHDAIMTMSETVDEGIQNMNDQVPAVLG
;
A
#
# COMPACT_ATOMS: atom_id res chain seq x y z
N ILE A 1 1.55 -2.23 -6.83
CA ILE A 1 1.21 -2.38 -8.26
C ILE A 1 2.10 -1.50 -9.11
N SER A 2 2.18 -0.18 -8.89
CA SER A 2 3.04 0.74 -9.66
C SER A 2 4.51 0.30 -9.73
N THR A 3 5.04 -0.22 -8.65
CA THR A 3 6.41 -0.78 -8.62
C THR A 3 6.52 -2.01 -9.52
N LEU A 4 5.56 -2.91 -9.45
CA LEU A 4 5.54 -4.12 -10.27
C LEU A 4 5.39 -3.77 -11.75
N GLU A 5 4.52 -2.82 -12.09
CA GLU A 5 4.36 -2.33 -13.45
C GLU A 5 5.68 -1.76 -14.01
N ALA A 6 6.44 -1.00 -13.19
CA ALA A 6 7.75 -0.48 -13.60
C ALA A 6 8.73 -1.60 -13.97
N TYR A 7 8.78 -2.67 -13.20
CA TYR A 7 9.59 -3.86 -13.52
C TYR A 7 9.09 -4.59 -14.75
N MET A 8 7.79 -4.68 -14.96
CA MET A 8 7.21 -5.36 -16.12
C MET A 8 7.42 -4.61 -17.44
N LYS A 9 7.67 -3.30 -17.40
CA LYS A 9 8.07 -2.51 -18.57
C LYS A 9 9.49 -2.81 -19.03
N ASP A 10 10.32 -3.36 -18.16
CA ASP A 10 11.65 -3.82 -18.56
C ASP A 10 11.53 -5.13 -19.39
N ALA A 11 12.01 -5.08 -20.62
CA ALA A 11 11.87 -6.16 -21.60
C ALA A 11 12.52 -7.49 -21.15
N GLU A 12 13.47 -7.44 -20.22
CA GLU A 12 14.23 -8.61 -19.76
C GLU A 12 13.52 -9.39 -18.63
N THR A 13 12.55 -8.78 -17.95
CA THR A 13 11.88 -9.36 -16.76
C THR A 13 10.41 -9.72 -16.97
N LYS A 14 9.98 -9.96 -18.20
CA LYS A 14 8.57 -10.31 -18.49
C LYS A 14 8.21 -11.67 -17.91
N PHE A 15 7.25 -11.70 -17.01
CA PHE A 15 6.63 -12.91 -16.49
C PHE A 15 5.12 -12.70 -16.32
N ASN A 16 4.36 -13.79 -16.30
CA ASN A 16 2.93 -13.73 -16.03
C ASN A 16 2.72 -13.47 -14.53
N TRP A 17 1.87 -12.52 -14.20
CA TRP A 17 1.53 -12.18 -12.83
C TRP A 17 0.04 -11.92 -12.68
N GLY A 18 -0.42 -11.93 -11.46
CA GLY A 18 -1.80 -11.62 -11.11
C GLY A 18 -1.89 -11.09 -9.70
N ILE A 19 -3.05 -10.61 -9.32
CA ILE A 19 -3.35 -10.08 -8.01
C ILE A 19 -4.50 -10.87 -7.41
N VAL A 20 -4.45 -11.09 -6.11
CA VAL A 20 -5.56 -11.69 -5.35
C VAL A 20 -5.88 -10.80 -4.17
N LYS A 21 -7.12 -10.87 -3.68
CA LYS A 21 -7.49 -10.24 -2.41
C LYS A 21 -6.61 -10.75 -1.29
N TYR A 22 -6.36 -9.90 -0.31
CA TYR A 22 -5.55 -10.25 0.84
C TYR A 22 -6.10 -11.52 1.54
N PRO A 23 -5.24 -12.47 1.91
CA PRO A 23 -5.67 -13.67 2.64
C PRO A 23 -6.36 -13.31 3.95
N HIS A 24 -7.39 -14.05 4.30
CA HIS A 24 -8.13 -13.85 5.56
C HIS A 24 -8.36 -15.19 6.26
N PRO A 25 -8.48 -15.22 7.60
CA PRO A 25 -8.84 -16.42 8.33
C PRO A 25 -10.24 -16.94 7.93
N ALA A 26 -10.45 -18.24 8.09
CA ALA A 26 -11.76 -18.83 7.86
C ALA A 26 -12.83 -18.16 8.74
N GLY A 27 -13.92 -17.70 8.14
CA GLY A 27 -15.03 -17.01 8.82
C GLY A 27 -14.85 -15.49 8.95
N ALA A 28 -13.70 -14.91 8.55
CA ALA A 28 -13.55 -13.47 8.40
C ALA A 28 -14.08 -12.98 7.04
N GLU A 29 -14.45 -11.72 6.98
CA GLU A 29 -14.93 -11.11 5.74
C GLU A 29 -13.77 -10.87 4.76
N ALA A 30 -13.92 -11.35 3.52
CA ALA A 30 -12.97 -11.13 2.45
C ALA A 30 -12.97 -9.67 1.98
N GLY A 31 -11.82 -9.18 1.51
CA GLY A 31 -11.72 -7.85 0.91
C GLY A 31 -11.19 -6.76 1.83
N SER A 32 -10.79 -7.10 3.06
CA SER A 32 -10.00 -6.20 3.91
C SER A 32 -8.54 -6.18 3.46
N THR A 33 -7.87 -5.04 3.56
CA THR A 33 -6.45 -4.89 3.24
C THR A 33 -5.76 -3.94 4.21
N LEU A 34 -4.44 -3.94 4.18
CA LEU A 34 -3.62 -2.93 4.82
C LEU A 34 -3.31 -1.82 3.82
N GLY A 35 -3.20 -0.61 4.30
CA GLY A 35 -2.84 0.52 3.47
C GLY A 35 -2.19 1.64 4.27
N THR A 36 -1.38 2.40 3.56
CA THR A 36 -0.81 3.65 4.06
C THR A 36 -1.23 4.79 3.16
N VAL A 37 -1.09 6.01 3.64
CA VAL A 37 -1.42 7.22 2.88
C VAL A 37 -0.14 7.97 2.50
N THR A 38 -0.06 8.40 1.26
CA THR A 38 0.92 9.40 0.85
C THR A 38 0.29 10.76 1.00
N SER A 39 0.79 11.55 1.96
CA SER A 39 0.22 12.84 2.31
C SER A 39 0.96 13.98 1.64
N LEU A 40 0.22 15.03 1.28
CA LEU A 40 0.76 16.32 0.89
C LEU A 40 0.56 17.31 2.03
N ALA A 41 1.57 18.11 2.34
CA ALA A 41 1.50 19.14 3.36
C ALA A 41 1.92 20.49 2.80
N ILE A 42 1.32 21.56 3.33
CA ILE A 42 1.66 22.93 2.98
C ILE A 42 2.62 23.45 4.04
N ASN A 43 3.76 24.00 3.60
CA ASN A 43 4.64 24.72 4.51
C ASN A 43 3.88 25.95 5.06
N ALA A 44 3.78 26.05 6.39
CA ALA A 44 3.07 27.14 7.07
C ALA A 44 3.56 28.54 6.71
N ASP A 45 4.86 28.67 6.43
CA ASP A 45 5.51 29.93 6.06
C ASP A 45 5.52 30.20 4.54
N SER A 46 4.82 29.38 3.76
CA SER A 46 4.79 29.56 2.31
C SER A 46 4.04 30.83 1.91
N PRO A 47 4.65 31.72 1.12
CA PRO A 47 3.93 32.89 0.57
C PRO A 47 2.88 32.50 -0.50
N LYS A 48 2.81 31.20 -0.86
CA LYS A 48 1.89 30.64 -1.85
C LYS A 48 0.98 29.55 -1.25
N ALA A 49 0.66 29.65 0.05
CA ALA A 49 -0.12 28.65 0.75
C ALA A 49 -1.50 28.42 0.10
N GLU A 50 -2.16 29.47 -0.36
CA GLU A 50 -3.47 29.40 -1.04
C GLU A 50 -3.37 28.59 -2.35
N ALA A 51 -2.42 28.90 -3.21
CA ALA A 51 -2.21 28.15 -4.46
C ALA A 51 -1.80 26.68 -4.20
N ALA A 52 -1.06 26.43 -3.13
CA ALA A 52 -0.73 25.06 -2.71
C ALA A 52 -1.97 24.30 -2.24
N ALA A 53 -2.89 24.97 -1.52
CA ALA A 53 -4.17 24.37 -1.12
C ALA A 53 -5.05 24.04 -2.33
N ASP A 54 -5.11 24.94 -3.33
CA ASP A 54 -5.84 24.66 -4.57
C ASP A 54 -5.27 23.44 -5.32
N PHE A 55 -3.95 23.31 -5.38
CA PHE A 55 -3.30 22.13 -5.96
C PHE A 55 -3.63 20.84 -5.20
N ILE A 56 -3.59 20.86 -3.87
CA ILE A 56 -3.95 19.68 -3.06
C ILE A 56 -5.43 19.33 -3.28
N ASN A 57 -6.32 20.32 -3.30
CA ASN A 57 -7.74 20.12 -3.56
C ASN A 57 -7.97 19.50 -4.95
N TRP A 58 -7.21 19.92 -5.96
CA TRP A 58 -7.24 19.28 -7.26
C TRP A 58 -6.74 17.83 -7.21
N CYS A 59 -5.64 17.54 -6.51
CA CYS A 59 -5.11 16.17 -6.39
C CYS A 59 -6.14 15.18 -5.82
N VAL A 60 -7.01 15.62 -4.91
CA VAL A 60 -8.06 14.78 -4.30
C VAL A 60 -9.41 14.88 -5.03
N SER A 61 -9.48 15.62 -6.12
CA SER A 61 -10.66 15.67 -7.00
C SER A 61 -10.71 14.45 -7.92
N GLU A 62 -11.85 14.23 -8.57
CA GLU A 62 -12.02 13.16 -9.57
C GLU A 62 -11.01 13.29 -10.72
N GLU A 63 -10.75 14.51 -11.20
CA GLU A 63 -9.79 14.77 -12.28
C GLU A 63 -8.36 14.46 -11.84
N GLY A 64 -7.95 14.91 -10.65
CA GLY A 64 -6.65 14.61 -10.07
C GLY A 64 -6.47 13.12 -9.82
N ALA A 65 -7.49 12.46 -9.28
CA ALA A 65 -7.48 11.01 -9.07
C ALA A 65 -7.29 10.23 -10.37
N GLN A 66 -7.95 10.62 -11.47
CA GLN A 66 -7.74 10.01 -12.78
C GLN A 66 -6.32 10.26 -13.33
N ALA A 67 -5.76 11.45 -13.08
CA ALA A 67 -4.37 11.74 -13.47
C ALA A 67 -3.37 10.86 -12.70
N ILE A 68 -3.60 10.66 -11.40
CA ILE A 68 -2.79 9.76 -10.56
C ILE A 68 -2.95 8.30 -11.02
N ALA A 69 -4.17 7.85 -11.29
CA ALA A 69 -4.43 6.49 -11.76
C ALA A 69 -3.68 6.15 -13.06
N LYS A 70 -3.52 7.11 -13.98
CA LYS A 70 -2.75 6.95 -15.23
C LYS A 70 -1.26 6.68 -15.00
N THR A 71 -0.74 6.95 -13.81
CA THR A 71 0.64 6.62 -13.44
C THR A 71 0.79 5.19 -12.88
N GLY A 72 -0.29 4.40 -12.85
CA GLY A 72 -0.33 3.08 -12.21
C GLY A 72 -0.44 3.14 -10.69
N THR A 73 -0.65 4.33 -10.11
CA THR A 73 -0.79 4.51 -8.66
C THR A 73 -2.27 4.55 -8.27
N PHE A 74 -2.62 3.91 -7.16
CA PHE A 74 -3.99 3.98 -6.62
C PHE A 74 -4.24 5.35 -5.99
N PRO A 75 -5.19 6.13 -6.51
CA PRO A 75 -5.57 7.39 -5.90
C PRO A 75 -6.36 7.17 -4.60
N ALA A 76 -6.27 8.14 -3.67
CA ALA A 76 -7.08 8.11 -2.45
C ALA A 76 -8.59 8.27 -2.74
N CYS A 77 -8.93 9.03 -3.79
CA CYS A 77 -10.29 9.14 -4.29
C CYS A 77 -10.54 8.04 -5.33
N GLY A 78 -11.22 6.98 -4.92
CA GLY A 78 -11.60 5.87 -5.78
C GLY A 78 -12.94 6.13 -6.47
N SER A 79 -13.02 5.85 -7.77
CA SER A 79 -14.25 5.87 -8.56
C SER A 79 -14.22 4.77 -9.62
N ASP A 80 -15.37 4.49 -10.23
CA ASP A 80 -15.42 3.54 -11.35
C ASP A 80 -14.51 4.00 -12.51
N ALA A 81 -14.40 5.30 -12.75
CA ALA A 81 -13.53 5.85 -13.80
C ALA A 81 -12.05 5.62 -13.47
N THR A 82 -11.62 5.79 -12.21
CA THR A 82 -10.23 5.50 -11.81
C THR A 82 -9.93 4.01 -11.87
N ALA A 83 -10.87 3.15 -11.50
CA ALA A 83 -10.74 1.70 -11.61
C ALA A 83 -10.58 1.26 -13.07
N GLU A 84 -11.36 1.81 -13.99
CA GLU A 84 -11.25 1.51 -15.43
C GLU A 84 -9.90 1.97 -16.01
N ILE A 85 -9.37 3.12 -15.59
CA ILE A 85 -8.04 3.56 -15.98
C ILE A 85 -6.98 2.56 -15.56
N ILE A 86 -7.02 2.09 -14.31
CA ILE A 86 -6.05 1.11 -13.78
C ILE A 86 -6.14 -0.21 -14.55
N LYS A 87 -7.36 -0.74 -14.75
CA LYS A 87 -7.59 -1.97 -15.51
C LYS A 87 -7.11 -1.89 -16.96
N SER A 88 -7.22 -0.71 -17.58
CA SER A 88 -6.80 -0.48 -18.97
C SER A 88 -5.32 -0.16 -19.14
N THR A 89 -4.56 -0.10 -18.03
CA THR A 89 -3.11 0.12 -18.09
C THR A 89 -2.44 -1.07 -18.77
N GLU A 90 -1.56 -0.79 -19.73
CA GLU A 90 -0.83 -1.82 -20.47
C GLU A 90 -0.02 -2.71 -19.50
N GLY A 91 -0.21 -4.03 -19.59
CA GLY A 91 0.43 -5.01 -18.73
C GLY A 91 -0.34 -5.32 -17.44
N PHE A 92 -1.49 -4.69 -17.20
CA PHE A 92 -2.35 -5.09 -16.09
C PHE A 92 -2.97 -6.47 -16.37
N PRO A 93 -3.05 -7.39 -15.38
CA PRO A 93 -3.64 -8.70 -15.57
C PRO A 93 -5.14 -8.62 -15.90
N GLU A 94 -5.55 -9.35 -16.94
CA GLU A 94 -6.95 -9.35 -17.40
C GLU A 94 -7.82 -10.43 -16.71
N ASP A 95 -7.21 -11.28 -15.86
CA ASP A 95 -7.95 -12.32 -15.17
C ASP A 95 -8.93 -11.75 -14.13
N SER A 96 -10.02 -12.47 -13.90
CA SER A 96 -11.09 -12.00 -13.02
C SER A 96 -10.67 -11.80 -11.57
N ASN A 97 -9.69 -12.56 -11.07
CA ASN A 97 -9.21 -12.43 -9.70
C ASN A 97 -8.43 -11.11 -9.52
N SER A 98 -7.58 -10.77 -10.50
CA SER A 98 -6.83 -9.51 -10.48
C SER A 98 -7.75 -8.30 -10.57
N VAL A 99 -8.80 -8.36 -11.39
CA VAL A 99 -9.81 -7.30 -11.49
C VAL A 99 -10.61 -7.17 -10.18
N ASP A 100 -11.03 -8.29 -9.58
CA ASP A 100 -11.79 -8.30 -8.32
C ASP A 100 -10.94 -7.80 -7.13
N ALA A 101 -9.63 -8.05 -7.16
CA ALA A 101 -8.70 -7.60 -6.13
C ALA A 101 -8.54 -6.07 -6.06
N LEU A 102 -8.98 -5.31 -7.08
CA LEU A 102 -9.03 -3.84 -7.04
C LEU A 102 -10.12 -3.31 -6.10
N THR A 103 -11.09 -4.17 -5.75
CA THR A 103 -12.20 -3.79 -4.87
C THR A 103 -11.90 -4.23 -3.44
N THR A 104 -11.72 -3.27 -2.54
CA THR A 104 -11.51 -3.52 -1.11
C THR A 104 -12.68 -2.97 -0.31
N SER A 105 -13.18 -3.74 0.67
CA SER A 105 -14.27 -3.32 1.55
C SER A 105 -13.78 -2.47 2.71
N ASN A 106 -12.61 -2.82 3.27
CA ASN A 106 -12.02 -2.13 4.40
C ASN A 106 -10.51 -1.98 4.21
N VAL A 107 -9.99 -0.80 4.53
CA VAL A 107 -8.56 -0.52 4.57
C VAL A 107 -8.17 -0.18 5.99
N TYR A 108 -7.26 -0.95 6.57
CA TYR A 108 -6.70 -0.70 7.88
C TYR A 108 -5.33 -0.06 7.75
N LEU A 109 -4.95 0.78 8.70
CA LEU A 109 -3.62 1.37 8.71
C LEU A 109 -2.56 0.28 8.81
N GLU A 110 -1.58 0.35 7.92
CA GLU A 110 -0.42 -0.54 7.91
C GLU A 110 0.44 -0.37 9.17
N MET A 111 0.57 0.87 9.63
CA MET A 111 1.35 1.23 10.80
C MET A 111 0.45 1.56 11.99
N PRO A 112 0.77 1.14 13.21
CA PRO A 112 0.03 1.51 14.39
C PRO A 112 0.13 3.02 14.64
N TYR A 113 -1.00 3.64 15.06
CA TYR A 113 -1.01 5.04 15.46
C TYR A 113 -0.52 5.18 16.91
N THR A 114 0.79 5.23 17.07
CA THR A 114 1.46 5.35 18.37
C THR A 114 2.77 6.11 18.22
N GLN A 115 3.23 6.75 19.31
CA GLN A 115 4.57 7.37 19.35
C GLN A 115 5.70 6.36 19.20
N TYR A 116 5.45 5.09 19.43
CA TYR A 116 6.41 3.98 19.31
C TYR A 116 6.38 3.28 17.94
N ALA A 117 5.65 3.81 16.97
CA ALA A 117 5.45 3.16 15.67
C ALA A 117 6.78 2.79 14.98
N SER A 118 7.75 3.72 14.96
CA SER A 118 9.05 3.47 14.35
C SER A 118 9.89 2.43 15.07
N ASP A 119 9.80 2.35 16.39
CA ASP A 119 10.52 1.35 17.17
C ASP A 119 9.91 -0.04 16.94
N ILE A 120 8.57 -0.13 16.91
CA ILE A 120 7.84 -1.36 16.57
C ILE A 120 8.21 -1.82 15.14
N GLU A 121 8.18 -0.92 14.16
CA GLU A 121 8.55 -1.22 12.77
C GLU A 121 9.98 -1.76 12.68
N THR A 122 10.91 -1.16 13.40
CA THR A 122 12.31 -1.60 13.43
C THR A 122 12.43 -3.04 13.93
N ILE A 123 11.71 -3.39 15.01
CA ILE A 123 11.69 -4.75 15.55
C ILE A 123 11.09 -5.72 14.52
N LEU A 124 9.91 -5.41 13.99
CA LEU A 124 9.22 -6.30 13.06
C LEU A 124 10.05 -6.55 11.79
N ASN A 125 10.68 -5.50 11.24
CA ASN A 125 11.52 -5.63 10.05
C ASN A 125 12.79 -6.45 10.32
N ALA A 126 13.44 -6.26 11.47
CA ALA A 126 14.63 -7.01 11.83
C ALA A 126 14.36 -8.52 11.94
N GLU A 127 13.28 -8.90 12.62
CA GLU A 127 12.89 -10.31 12.78
C GLU A 127 12.37 -10.89 11.45
N HIS A 128 11.62 -10.11 10.67
CA HIS A 128 11.21 -10.51 9.33
C HIS A 128 12.43 -10.81 8.44
N ASP A 129 13.43 -9.95 8.44
CA ASP A 129 14.64 -10.12 7.64
C ASP A 129 15.45 -11.34 8.11
N ALA A 130 15.52 -11.60 9.43
CA ALA A 130 16.16 -12.78 9.97
C ALA A 130 15.46 -14.08 9.53
N ILE A 131 14.13 -14.09 9.51
CA ILE A 131 13.32 -15.21 8.98
C ILE A 131 13.58 -15.39 7.49
N MET A 132 13.51 -14.31 6.70
CA MET A 132 13.64 -14.36 5.25
C MET A 132 15.06 -14.76 4.78
N THR A 133 16.07 -14.45 5.57
CA THR A 133 17.46 -14.88 5.33
C THR A 133 17.77 -16.26 5.93
N MET A 134 16.79 -16.91 6.53
CA MET A 134 16.94 -18.22 7.21
C MET A 134 17.96 -18.21 8.36
N SER A 135 18.18 -17.04 8.96
CA SER A 135 18.99 -16.88 10.18
C SER A 135 18.23 -17.33 11.43
N GLU A 136 16.90 -17.29 11.35
CA GLU A 136 15.98 -17.75 12.38
C GLU A 136 14.82 -18.54 11.75
N THR A 137 14.18 -19.38 12.52
CA THR A 137 12.93 -20.03 12.14
C THR A 137 11.77 -19.04 12.27
N VAL A 138 10.66 -19.31 11.60
CA VAL A 138 9.43 -18.48 11.72
C VAL A 138 8.96 -18.42 13.18
N ASP A 139 9.00 -19.53 13.90
CA ASP A 139 8.56 -19.60 15.31
C ASP A 139 9.46 -18.75 16.22
N GLU A 140 10.79 -18.80 16.03
CA GLU A 140 11.75 -17.97 16.77
C GLU A 140 11.54 -16.50 16.51
N GLY A 141 11.44 -16.06 15.25
CA GLY A 141 11.21 -14.67 14.90
C GLY A 141 9.87 -14.13 15.45
N ILE A 142 8.79 -14.92 15.37
CA ILE A 142 7.50 -14.53 15.96
C ILE A 142 7.63 -14.40 17.49
N GLN A 143 8.35 -15.32 18.17
CA GLN A 143 8.56 -15.23 19.61
C GLN A 143 9.36 -13.96 19.95
N ASN A 144 10.43 -13.67 19.21
CA ASN A 144 11.24 -12.46 19.40
C ASN A 144 10.41 -11.18 19.22
N MET A 145 9.55 -11.10 18.20
CA MET A 145 8.62 -9.98 18.02
C MET A 145 7.71 -9.82 19.24
N ASN A 146 7.13 -10.91 19.74
CA ASN A 146 6.24 -10.90 20.88
C ASN A 146 6.93 -10.50 22.20
N ASP A 147 8.21 -10.75 22.33
CA ASP A 147 8.99 -10.39 23.53
C ASP A 147 9.49 -8.93 23.46
N GLN A 148 9.90 -8.46 22.28
CA GLN A 148 10.50 -7.15 22.10
C GLN A 148 9.46 -6.01 22.00
N VAL A 149 8.35 -6.21 21.29
CA VAL A 149 7.33 -5.15 21.11
C VAL A 149 6.73 -4.68 22.44
N PRO A 150 6.34 -5.55 23.40
CA PRO A 150 5.88 -5.09 24.71
C PRO A 150 6.93 -4.30 25.50
N ALA A 151 8.21 -4.62 25.35
CA ALA A 151 9.29 -3.91 26.04
C ALA A 151 9.43 -2.44 25.57
N VAL A 152 9.05 -2.14 24.33
CA VAL A 152 9.04 -0.77 23.80
C VAL A 152 7.80 0.01 24.27
N LEU A 153 6.71 -0.69 24.51
CA LEU A 153 5.45 -0.05 24.93
C LEU A 153 5.43 0.36 26.41
N GLY A 154 6.31 -0.21 27.23
CA GLY A 154 6.48 0.12 28.67
C GLY A 154 5.62 -0.73 29.57
#